data_045f4b39cb0e8ac133080cadec3b9f66
#
_entry.id   045f4b39cb0e8ac133080cadec3b9f66
#
_cell.length_a   1.000
_cell.length_b   1.000
_cell.length_c   1.000
_cell.angle_alpha   90.00
_cell.angle_beta   90.00
_cell.angle_gamma   90.00
#
_symmetry.space_group_name_H-M   'P 1'
#
loop_
_entity.id
_entity.type
_entity.pdbx_description
1 polymer ?
#
loop_
_entity_poly.entity_id
_entity_poly.type
_entity_poly.pdbx_seq_one_letter_code
_entity_poly.pdbx_strand_id
1 'polypeptide(L)'
;MKTRTLFKSLFIFAWAAMSLGVVVACKEKPRTTDIIVKKPAPKPKKGVQKMDEYRQVRDVEWLGGTYKVMAERKPDTSLPQAVDEQGNRYYDNRITLTISRPDGTAFFSRTFSKTDFAKYVDGDNADGALLGIVFDRADGGSLIFAASVGSPDKMSDEYVPLVLTISRGGTVNIAKDTQLDTASDVVDDADDEDGV
;
A
#
# COMPACT_ATOMS: atom_id res chain seq x y z
N MET A 1 -28.96 -44.03 -90.62
CA MET A 1 -28.81 -44.47 -89.25
C MET A 1 -27.39 -44.17 -88.68
N LYS A 2 -26.74 -43.00 -88.93
CA LYS A 2 -25.34 -42.73 -88.44
C LYS A 2 -25.24 -41.44 -87.60
N THR A 3 -26.30 -40.74 -87.39
CA THR A 3 -26.23 -39.42 -86.66
C THR A 3 -26.59 -39.51 -85.16
N ARG A 4 -27.16 -40.63 -84.67
CA ARG A 4 -27.52 -40.77 -83.22
C ARG A 4 -26.42 -41.18 -82.29
N THR A 5 -25.30 -41.77 -82.83
CA THR A 5 -24.19 -42.21 -82.02
C THR A 5 -23.16 -41.11 -81.79
N LEU A 6 -23.06 -40.14 -82.70
CA LEU A 6 -22.14 -38.97 -82.50
C LEU A 6 -22.62 -38.01 -81.45
N PHE A 7 -23.93 -37.86 -81.27
CA PHE A 7 -24.52 -36.95 -80.24
C PHE A 7 -24.34 -37.51 -78.83
N LYS A 8 -24.37 -38.84 -78.65
CA LYS A 8 -24.16 -39.47 -77.35
C LYS A 8 -22.71 -39.41 -76.89
N SER A 9 -21.80 -39.47 -77.83
CA SER A 9 -20.34 -39.38 -77.54
C SER A 9 -19.91 -37.94 -77.15
N LEU A 10 -20.57 -36.94 -77.75
CA LEU A 10 -20.26 -35.50 -77.41
C LEU A 10 -20.79 -35.11 -76.04
N PHE A 11 -21.92 -35.69 -75.60
CA PHE A 11 -22.47 -35.40 -74.27
C PHE A 11 -21.67 -36.03 -73.14
N ILE A 12 -21.02 -37.16 -73.37
CA ILE A 12 -20.20 -37.86 -72.37
C ILE A 12 -18.87 -37.09 -72.19
N PHE A 13 -18.29 -36.51 -73.24
CA PHE A 13 -17.09 -35.69 -73.12
C PHE A 13 -17.33 -34.34 -72.51
N ALA A 14 -18.51 -33.74 -72.67
CA ALA A 14 -18.87 -32.48 -72.04
C ALA A 14 -19.05 -32.62 -70.51
N TRP A 15 -19.54 -33.80 -70.04
CA TRP A 15 -19.68 -34.05 -68.60
C TRP A 15 -18.37 -34.42 -67.91
N ALA A 16 -17.41 -35.05 -68.63
CA ALA A 16 -16.12 -35.37 -68.10
C ALA A 16 -15.20 -34.14 -67.95
N ALA A 17 -15.42 -33.09 -68.73
CA ALA A 17 -14.65 -31.83 -68.65
C ALA A 17 -15.17 -30.91 -67.52
N MET A 18 -16.39 -31.14 -66.95
CA MET A 18 -16.99 -30.29 -65.93
C MET A 18 -16.73 -30.77 -64.51
N SER A 19 -16.11 -31.96 -64.35
CA SER A 19 -15.78 -32.52 -63.03
C SER A 19 -14.36 -32.27 -62.56
N LEU A 20 -13.53 -31.55 -63.34
CA LEU A 20 -12.10 -31.30 -63.00
C LEU A 20 -11.84 -29.87 -62.44
N GLY A 21 -12.86 -29.12 -62.05
CA GLY A 21 -12.74 -27.71 -61.79
C GLY A 21 -12.99 -27.24 -60.34
N VAL A 22 -13.10 -28.14 -59.34
CA VAL A 22 -13.29 -27.72 -57.96
C VAL A 22 -12.38 -28.47 -56.98
N VAL A 23 -11.06 -28.31 -57.15
CA VAL A 23 -10.18 -28.44 -56.02
C VAL A 23 -9.71 -27.00 -55.68
N VAL A 24 -10.63 -26.26 -55.06
CA VAL A 24 -10.23 -25.07 -54.31
C VAL A 24 -9.44 -25.60 -53.12
N ALA A 25 -8.13 -25.64 -53.30
CA ALA A 25 -7.21 -25.80 -52.19
C ALA A 25 -7.45 -24.57 -51.26
N CYS A 26 -8.28 -24.79 -50.25
CA CYS A 26 -8.22 -23.90 -49.04
C CYS A 26 -6.80 -24.02 -48.51
N LYS A 27 -5.97 -23.10 -48.92
CA LYS A 27 -4.69 -22.86 -48.27
C LYS A 27 -5.03 -22.30 -46.89
N GLU A 28 -5.18 -23.19 -45.90
CA GLU A 28 -5.22 -22.77 -44.52
C GLU A 28 -3.95 -21.97 -44.28
N LYS A 29 -4.12 -20.66 -44.08
CA LYS A 29 -3.08 -19.83 -43.49
C LYS A 29 -2.67 -20.52 -42.21
N PRO A 30 -1.39 -20.81 -41.98
CA PRO A 30 -0.94 -21.27 -40.69
C PRO A 30 -1.42 -20.22 -39.67
N ARG A 31 -2.32 -20.64 -38.77
CA ARG A 31 -2.63 -19.84 -37.58
C ARG A 31 -1.35 -19.79 -36.80
N THR A 32 -0.59 -18.72 -36.96
CA THR A 32 0.48 -18.37 -36.04
C THR A 32 -0.19 -18.16 -34.68
N THR A 33 -0.18 -19.20 -33.87
CA THR A 33 -0.55 -19.18 -32.45
C THR A 33 0.56 -18.52 -31.62
N ASP A 34 1.46 -17.80 -32.26
CA ASP A 34 2.36 -16.91 -31.57
C ASP A 34 1.59 -15.63 -31.24
N ILE A 35 0.77 -15.69 -30.19
CA ILE A 35 0.40 -14.50 -29.45
C ILE A 35 1.71 -14.03 -28.79
N ILE A 36 2.51 -13.26 -29.52
CA ILE A 36 3.57 -12.46 -28.92
C ILE A 36 2.85 -11.43 -28.06
N VAL A 37 2.53 -11.83 -26.83
CA VAL A 37 2.15 -10.89 -25.78
C VAL A 37 3.41 -10.06 -25.57
N LYS A 38 3.50 -8.91 -26.25
CA LYS A 38 4.53 -7.92 -25.96
C LYS A 38 4.44 -7.65 -24.46
N LYS A 39 5.41 -8.18 -23.70
CA LYS A 39 5.55 -7.86 -22.28
C LYS A 39 5.44 -6.33 -22.17
N PRO A 40 4.50 -5.79 -21.39
CA PRO A 40 4.38 -4.34 -21.25
C PRO A 40 5.76 -3.77 -20.94
N ALA A 41 6.14 -2.69 -21.62
CA ALA A 41 7.39 -2.02 -21.31
C ALA A 41 7.41 -1.73 -19.81
N PRO A 42 8.54 -1.97 -19.12
CA PRO A 42 8.64 -1.65 -17.70
C PRO A 42 8.22 -0.21 -17.49
N LYS A 43 7.27 0.03 -16.60
CA LYS A 43 6.88 1.39 -16.23
C LYS A 43 8.14 2.13 -15.79
N PRO A 44 8.36 3.38 -16.23
CA PRO A 44 9.53 4.15 -15.78
C PRO A 44 9.52 4.16 -14.26
N LYS A 45 10.66 3.80 -13.65
CA LYS A 45 10.80 3.82 -12.19
C LYS A 45 10.58 5.26 -11.74
N LYS A 46 9.59 5.45 -10.86
CA LYS A 46 9.37 6.75 -10.21
C LYS A 46 10.65 7.11 -9.42
N GLY A 47 11.03 8.37 -9.43
CA GLY A 47 12.09 8.88 -8.55
C GLY A 47 11.70 8.68 -7.08
N VAL A 48 12.66 8.94 -6.16
CA VAL A 48 12.38 8.89 -4.73
C VAL A 48 11.33 9.94 -4.37
N GLN A 49 10.26 9.51 -3.74
CA GLN A 49 9.12 10.35 -3.38
C GLN A 49 9.29 10.96 -1.99
N LYS A 50 8.46 11.93 -1.64
CA LYS A 50 8.38 12.51 -0.30
C LYS A 50 6.99 12.31 0.24
N MET A 51 6.91 12.01 1.54
CA MET A 51 5.65 12.11 2.28
C MET A 51 5.38 13.57 2.62
N ASP A 52 4.10 13.90 2.86
CA ASP A 52 3.74 15.27 3.23
C ASP A 52 4.36 15.65 4.58
N GLU A 53 4.82 16.87 4.67
CA GLU A 53 5.20 17.46 5.94
C GLU A 53 3.94 17.83 6.74
N TYR A 54 4.02 17.70 8.06
CA TYR A 54 2.98 18.24 8.93
C TYR A 54 3.58 18.89 10.17
N ARG A 55 2.85 19.82 10.73
CA ARG A 55 3.10 20.41 12.03
C ARG A 55 1.79 20.52 12.78
N GLN A 56 1.65 19.76 13.88
CA GLN A 56 0.50 19.79 14.75
C GLN A 56 0.88 20.45 16.07
N VAL A 57 0.01 21.31 16.57
CA VAL A 57 0.16 21.96 17.87
C VAL A 57 -1.12 21.78 18.65
N ARG A 58 -1.03 21.32 19.89
CA ARG A 58 -2.18 21.14 20.79
C ARG A 58 -1.85 21.70 22.17
N ASP A 59 -2.81 22.36 22.77
CA ASP A 59 -2.80 22.68 24.19
C ASP A 59 -3.41 21.51 24.95
N VAL A 60 -2.73 21.06 26.01
CA VAL A 60 -3.06 19.84 26.76
C VAL A 60 -3.05 20.15 28.25
N GLU A 61 -4.15 19.88 28.93
CA GLU A 61 -4.23 19.97 30.39
C GLU A 61 -3.49 18.77 31.00
N TRP A 62 -2.42 19.05 31.75
CA TRP A 62 -1.60 18.04 32.38
C TRP A 62 -0.89 18.59 33.62
N LEU A 63 -0.83 17.78 34.69
CA LEU A 63 -0.17 18.14 35.96
C LEU A 63 -0.62 19.51 36.54
N GLY A 64 -1.88 19.86 36.33
CA GLY A 64 -2.45 21.11 36.86
C GLY A 64 -2.13 22.36 36.05
N GLY A 65 -1.66 22.23 34.81
CA GLY A 65 -1.42 23.37 33.92
C GLY A 65 -1.58 22.99 32.44
N THR A 66 -1.64 24.01 31.59
CA THR A 66 -1.80 23.85 30.13
C THR A 66 -0.44 23.76 29.47
N TYR A 67 -0.07 22.59 29.00
CA TYR A 67 1.15 22.31 28.24
C TYR A 67 0.89 22.45 26.76
N LYS A 68 1.88 22.93 26.02
CA LYS A 68 1.81 22.99 24.56
C LYS A 68 2.62 21.83 23.96
N VAL A 69 1.90 20.93 23.28
CA VAL A 69 2.47 19.77 22.57
C VAL A 69 2.58 20.10 21.09
N MET A 70 3.76 19.99 20.54
CA MET A 70 4.02 20.17 19.10
C MET A 70 4.70 18.93 18.52
N ALA A 71 4.15 18.39 17.44
CA ALA A 71 4.73 17.35 16.63
C ALA A 71 4.96 17.86 15.21
N GLU A 72 6.19 17.77 14.71
CA GLU A 72 6.55 18.19 13.36
C GLU A 72 7.23 17.04 12.63
N ARG A 73 6.66 16.62 11.48
CA ARG A 73 7.22 15.61 10.59
C ARG A 73 7.82 16.26 9.36
N LYS A 74 9.06 15.86 9.05
CA LYS A 74 9.77 16.26 7.83
C LYS A 74 10.49 15.07 7.21
N PRO A 75 10.48 14.94 5.86
CA PRO A 75 11.30 13.96 5.18
C PRO A 75 12.77 14.31 5.33
N ASP A 76 13.62 13.29 5.53
CA ASP A 76 15.07 13.47 5.68
C ASP A 76 15.82 12.63 4.65
N THR A 77 16.52 13.30 3.75
CA THR A 77 17.31 12.66 2.69
C THR A 77 18.55 11.93 3.18
N SER A 78 18.94 12.14 4.44
CA SER A 78 20.12 11.48 5.06
C SER A 78 19.78 10.11 5.65
N LEU A 79 18.48 9.81 5.81
CA LEU A 79 18.01 8.52 6.31
C LEU A 79 18.01 7.46 5.20
N PRO A 80 18.08 6.16 5.55
CA PRO A 80 17.77 5.08 4.62
C PRO A 80 16.37 5.30 4.02
N GLN A 81 16.22 5.01 2.73
CA GLN A 81 14.95 5.18 2.05
C GLN A 81 13.96 4.11 2.52
N ALA A 82 12.71 4.51 2.67
CA ALA A 82 11.60 3.61 2.89
C ALA A 82 11.07 3.10 1.54
N VAL A 83 10.39 1.95 1.59
CA VAL A 83 9.83 1.27 0.41
C VAL A 83 8.39 0.90 0.70
N ASP A 84 7.50 1.08 -0.29
CA ASP A 84 6.12 0.59 -0.22
C ASP A 84 6.01 -0.83 -0.79
N GLU A 85 4.82 -1.44 -0.71
CA GLU A 85 4.53 -2.80 -1.17
C GLU A 85 4.70 -2.97 -2.69
N GLN A 86 4.68 -1.87 -3.46
CA GLN A 86 4.91 -1.87 -4.91
C GLN A 86 6.39 -1.65 -5.26
N GLY A 87 7.26 -1.45 -4.27
CA GLY A 87 8.68 -1.19 -4.46
C GLY A 87 9.00 0.27 -4.85
N ASN A 88 8.06 1.21 -4.67
CA ASN A 88 8.38 2.64 -4.81
C ASN A 88 9.18 3.10 -3.61
N ARG A 89 10.09 4.04 -3.85
CA ARG A 89 11.04 4.52 -2.84
C ARG A 89 10.65 5.90 -2.34
N TYR A 90 10.80 6.10 -1.03
CA TYR A 90 10.47 7.34 -0.33
C TYR A 90 11.62 7.77 0.57
N TYR A 91 11.78 9.08 0.76
CA TYR A 91 12.58 9.58 1.87
C TYR A 91 11.86 9.29 3.17
N ASP A 92 12.54 8.65 4.12
CA ASP A 92 11.99 8.43 5.46
C ASP A 92 11.93 9.76 6.25
N ASN A 93 11.23 9.77 7.36
CA ASN A 93 10.91 10.97 8.10
C ASN A 93 11.68 11.08 9.41
N ARG A 94 11.91 12.33 9.83
CA ARG A 94 12.14 12.67 11.23
C ARG A 94 10.89 13.35 11.79
N ILE A 95 10.56 13.01 13.04
CA ILE A 95 9.48 13.65 13.76
C ILE A 95 10.06 14.28 15.03
N THR A 96 9.99 15.60 15.11
CA THR A 96 10.38 16.34 16.30
C THR A 96 9.16 16.56 17.18
N LEU A 97 9.22 16.04 18.40
CA LEU A 97 8.20 16.22 19.43
C LEU A 97 8.75 17.20 20.48
N THR A 98 8.03 18.30 20.66
CA THR A 98 8.36 19.33 21.65
C THR A 98 7.17 19.54 22.58
N ILE A 99 7.43 19.57 23.87
CA ILE A 99 6.44 19.86 24.91
C ILE A 99 6.93 21.05 25.71
N SER A 100 6.14 22.12 25.75
CA SER A 100 6.43 23.33 26.53
C SER A 100 5.53 23.40 27.75
N ARG A 101 6.07 23.89 28.86
CA ARG A 101 5.34 24.17 30.10
C ARG A 101 4.41 25.37 29.93
N PRO A 102 3.49 25.61 30.88
CA PRO A 102 2.61 26.78 30.88
C PRO A 102 3.37 28.12 30.84
N ASP A 103 4.57 28.18 31.39
CA ASP A 103 5.45 29.36 31.38
C ASP A 103 6.24 29.51 30.06
N GLY A 104 6.05 28.64 29.10
CA GLY A 104 6.72 28.62 27.81
C GLY A 104 8.09 27.94 27.81
N THR A 105 8.63 27.51 28.94
CA THR A 105 9.91 26.80 29.01
C THR A 105 9.77 25.38 28.43
N ALA A 106 10.85 24.87 27.82
CA ALA A 106 10.84 23.51 27.29
C ALA A 106 10.80 22.50 28.45
N PHE A 107 9.80 21.60 28.39
CA PHE A 107 9.75 20.42 29.23
C PHE A 107 10.45 19.25 28.58
N PHE A 108 10.19 19.02 27.30
CA PHE A 108 10.72 17.90 26.53
C PHE A 108 10.93 18.33 25.09
N SER A 109 12.04 17.88 24.49
CA SER A 109 12.25 18.01 23.04
C SER A 109 13.13 16.88 22.57
N ARG A 110 12.62 16.10 21.61
CA ARG A 110 13.35 14.99 21.00
C ARG A 110 12.91 14.80 19.56
N THR A 111 13.88 14.49 18.69
CA THR A 111 13.63 14.08 17.32
C THR A 111 13.73 12.56 17.24
N PHE A 112 12.69 11.94 16.68
CA PHE A 112 12.55 10.51 16.46
C PHE A 112 12.76 10.19 14.98
N SER A 113 13.28 9.00 14.74
CA SER A 113 13.35 8.36 13.43
C SER A 113 12.82 6.92 13.54
N LYS A 114 12.65 6.22 12.43
CA LYS A 114 12.22 4.82 12.44
C LYS A 114 13.09 3.93 13.34
N THR A 115 14.37 4.22 13.45
CA THR A 115 15.31 3.43 14.26
C THR A 115 14.97 3.40 15.76
N ASP A 116 14.30 4.44 16.27
CA ASP A 116 13.83 4.47 17.66
C ASP A 116 12.76 3.39 17.93
N PHE A 117 12.06 2.95 16.90
CA PHE A 117 10.96 1.99 16.94
C PHE A 117 11.37 0.59 16.44
N ALA A 118 12.59 0.42 15.94
CA ALA A 118 13.03 -0.81 15.25
C ALA A 118 12.84 -2.10 16.07
N LYS A 119 12.90 -2.03 17.41
CA LYS A 119 12.66 -3.18 18.28
C LYS A 119 11.26 -3.77 18.17
N TYR A 120 10.30 -2.96 17.74
CA TYR A 120 8.87 -3.30 17.73
C TYR A 120 8.33 -3.51 16.31
N VAL A 121 9.16 -3.29 15.29
CA VAL A 121 8.81 -3.38 13.88
C VAL A 121 9.57 -4.53 13.26
N ASP A 122 8.86 -5.49 12.71
CA ASP A 122 9.39 -6.71 12.10
C ASP A 122 8.75 -6.96 10.73
N GLY A 123 9.24 -7.98 10.02
CA GLY A 123 8.70 -8.41 8.74
C GLY A 123 8.70 -7.31 7.67
N ASP A 124 7.61 -7.25 6.92
CA ASP A 124 7.46 -6.37 5.75
C ASP A 124 7.44 -4.88 6.12
N ASN A 125 7.11 -4.55 7.38
CA ASN A 125 7.09 -3.17 7.85
C ASN A 125 8.49 -2.60 8.18
N ALA A 126 9.52 -3.45 8.25
CA ALA A 126 10.89 -3.01 8.56
C ALA A 126 11.45 -2.02 7.51
N ASP A 127 11.05 -2.18 6.25
CA ASP A 127 11.43 -1.30 5.15
C ASP A 127 10.52 -0.06 5.00
N GLY A 128 9.43 0.01 5.78
CA GLY A 128 8.50 1.14 5.80
C GLY A 128 9.13 2.45 6.31
N ALA A 129 8.31 3.45 6.53
CA ALA A 129 8.68 4.78 7.04
C ALA A 129 8.11 5.03 8.44
N LEU A 130 8.71 5.98 9.19
CA LEU A 130 8.06 6.58 10.36
C LEU A 130 6.90 7.47 9.87
N LEU A 131 5.66 6.99 10.07
CA LEU A 131 4.46 7.63 9.51
C LEU A 131 3.96 8.78 10.36
N GLY A 132 3.95 8.62 11.69
CA GLY A 132 3.37 9.62 12.57
C GLY A 132 3.75 9.44 14.04
N ILE A 133 3.66 10.56 14.78
CA ILE A 133 3.56 10.61 16.24
C ILE A 133 2.51 11.67 16.54
N VAL A 134 1.37 11.25 17.10
CA VAL A 134 0.21 12.11 17.35
C VAL A 134 -0.18 12.02 18.82
N PHE A 135 -0.43 13.17 19.45
CA PHE A 135 -0.92 13.18 20.83
C PHE A 135 -2.29 12.49 20.93
N ASP A 136 -2.39 11.51 21.80
CA ASP A 136 -3.61 10.78 22.08
C ASP A 136 -4.29 11.36 23.36
N ARG A 137 -3.68 11.16 24.52
CA ARG A 137 -4.24 11.59 25.80
C ARG A 137 -3.18 11.87 26.86
N ALA A 138 -3.59 12.60 27.90
CA ALA A 138 -2.88 12.66 29.16
C ALA A 138 -3.49 11.65 30.14
N ASP A 139 -2.67 10.84 30.78
CA ASP A 139 -3.10 9.83 31.74
C ASP A 139 -2.21 9.89 32.98
N GLY A 140 -2.74 10.39 34.08
CA GLY A 140 -2.04 10.59 35.32
C GLY A 140 -0.74 11.39 35.13
N GLY A 141 0.39 10.77 35.42
CA GLY A 141 1.72 11.38 35.29
C GLY A 141 2.36 11.24 33.91
N SER A 142 1.61 10.90 32.87
CA SER A 142 2.17 10.61 31.54
C SER A 142 1.38 11.28 30.42
N LEU A 143 2.08 11.64 29.35
CA LEU A 143 1.49 11.99 28.06
C LEU A 143 1.66 10.79 27.11
N ILE A 144 0.57 10.40 26.47
CA ILE A 144 0.48 9.24 25.61
C ILE A 144 0.29 9.69 24.17
N PHE A 145 1.04 9.09 23.27
CA PHE A 145 1.04 9.38 21.84
C PHE A 145 0.84 8.09 21.05
N ALA A 146 -0.02 8.12 20.06
CA ALA A 146 -0.05 7.12 19.02
C ALA A 146 1.11 7.36 18.05
N ALA A 147 1.84 6.31 17.74
CA ALA A 147 2.91 6.32 16.75
C ALA A 147 2.71 5.19 15.74
N SER A 148 3.26 5.31 14.54
CA SER A 148 3.17 4.26 13.55
C SER A 148 4.37 4.22 12.62
N VAL A 149 4.76 2.99 12.25
CA VAL A 149 5.78 2.69 11.24
C VAL A 149 5.16 1.73 10.23
N GLY A 150 5.29 2.01 8.94
CA GLY A 150 4.70 1.18 7.90
C GLY A 150 4.87 1.74 6.50
N SER A 151 3.96 1.36 5.61
CA SER A 151 4.00 1.79 4.21
C SER A 151 3.94 3.31 4.06
N PRO A 152 4.85 3.89 3.28
CA PRO A 152 4.81 5.32 2.97
C PRO A 152 3.76 5.70 1.92
N ASP A 153 3.08 4.73 1.29
CA ASP A 153 1.97 4.99 0.38
C ASP A 153 0.74 5.44 1.16
N LYS A 154 0.18 6.59 0.80
CA LYS A 154 -1.04 7.14 1.43
C LYS A 154 -2.29 6.28 1.26
N MET A 155 -2.29 5.39 0.27
CA MET A 155 -3.40 4.49 -0.03
C MET A 155 -3.28 3.15 0.68
N SER A 156 -2.15 2.90 1.35
CA SER A 156 -1.92 1.69 2.12
C SER A 156 -2.37 1.87 3.56
N ASP A 157 -2.92 0.83 4.13
CA ASP A 157 -3.27 0.68 5.54
C ASP A 157 -2.29 -0.23 6.30
N GLU A 158 -1.18 -0.59 5.65
CA GLU A 158 -0.14 -1.44 6.23
C GLU A 158 0.78 -0.64 7.16
N TYR A 159 0.64 -0.84 8.46
CA TYR A 159 1.50 -0.24 9.48
C TYR A 159 1.48 -1.02 10.79
N VAL A 160 2.52 -0.84 11.59
CA VAL A 160 2.59 -1.31 12.97
C VAL A 160 2.15 -0.18 13.89
N PRO A 161 1.03 -0.33 14.62
CA PRO A 161 0.60 0.63 15.62
C PRO A 161 1.46 0.54 16.89
N LEU A 162 1.84 1.71 17.40
CA LEU A 162 2.78 1.84 18.51
C LEU A 162 2.28 2.90 19.49
N VAL A 163 2.59 2.70 20.76
CA VAL A 163 2.34 3.68 21.83
C VAL A 163 3.67 4.25 22.29
N LEU A 164 3.79 5.58 22.27
CA LEU A 164 4.91 6.30 22.84
C LEU A 164 4.42 7.06 24.08
N THR A 165 5.03 6.81 25.22
CA THR A 165 4.67 7.43 26.50
C THR A 165 5.80 8.31 26.99
N ILE A 166 5.47 9.53 27.43
CA ILE A 166 6.43 10.46 28.06
C ILE A 166 5.93 10.71 29.49
N SER A 167 6.74 10.27 30.45
CA SER A 167 6.43 10.46 31.86
C SER A 167 6.65 11.91 32.33
N ARG A 168 6.12 12.26 33.50
CA ARG A 168 6.37 13.55 34.17
C ARG A 168 7.86 13.85 34.42
N GLY A 169 8.71 12.82 34.38
CA GLY A 169 10.15 12.96 34.47
C GLY A 169 10.86 13.10 33.13
N GLY A 170 10.10 13.10 32.00
CA GLY A 170 10.67 13.17 30.65
C GLY A 170 11.21 11.84 30.14
N THR A 171 10.95 10.73 30.84
CA THR A 171 11.35 9.38 30.37
C THR A 171 10.43 8.94 29.23
N VAL A 172 11.04 8.44 28.14
CA VAL A 172 10.34 7.91 26.97
C VAL A 172 10.23 6.39 27.09
N ASN A 173 9.03 5.86 26.91
CA ASN A 173 8.78 4.43 26.72
C ASN A 173 8.04 4.21 25.40
N ILE A 174 8.36 3.12 24.69
CA ILE A 174 7.71 2.71 23.44
C ILE A 174 7.25 1.27 23.61
N ALA A 175 6.05 0.97 23.10
CA ALA A 175 5.47 -0.37 23.09
C ALA A 175 4.63 -0.58 21.82
N LYS A 176 4.32 -1.83 21.43
CA LYS A 176 3.27 -2.13 20.47
C LYS A 176 1.91 -1.73 21.07
N ASP A 177 1.03 -1.17 20.24
CA ASP A 177 -0.36 -0.96 20.64
C ASP A 177 -1.14 -2.24 20.42
N THR A 178 -1.48 -2.93 21.52
CA THR A 178 -2.25 -4.18 21.49
C THR A 178 -3.75 -3.94 21.64
N GLN A 179 -4.21 -2.70 21.83
CA GLN A 179 -5.64 -2.41 22.00
C GLN A 179 -6.38 -2.34 20.67
N LEU A 180 -5.68 -2.05 19.58
CA LEU A 180 -6.28 -2.07 18.24
C LEU A 180 -6.55 -3.50 17.75
N ASP A 181 -5.76 -4.49 18.18
CA ASP A 181 -5.96 -5.89 17.81
C ASP A 181 -7.18 -6.52 18.51
N THR A 182 -7.58 -5.99 19.68
CA THR A 182 -8.74 -6.50 20.43
C THR A 182 -10.07 -5.88 20.00
N ALA A 183 -10.05 -4.78 19.26
CA ALA A 183 -11.28 -4.11 18.78
C ALA A 183 -11.89 -4.81 17.54
N SER A 184 -11.14 -5.64 16.84
CA SER A 184 -11.61 -6.41 15.69
C SER A 184 -12.22 -7.77 16.03
N ASP A 185 -12.03 -8.28 17.27
CA ASP A 185 -12.57 -9.57 17.71
C ASP A 185 -13.93 -9.45 18.41
N VAL A 186 -14.53 -8.28 18.51
CA VAL A 186 -15.88 -8.05 19.05
C VAL A 186 -16.82 -7.70 17.90
N VAL A 187 -17.03 -8.64 16.99
CA VAL A 187 -18.18 -8.63 16.07
C VAL A 187 -19.05 -9.81 16.42
N ASP A 188 -20.02 -9.56 17.24
CA ASP A 188 -21.38 -10.12 17.30
C ASP A 188 -21.56 -11.58 16.83
N ASP A 189 -21.40 -12.49 17.77
CA ASP A 189 -22.31 -13.60 17.93
C ASP A 189 -23.47 -13.17 18.85
N ALA A 190 -24.31 -12.27 18.37
CA ALA A 190 -25.60 -11.94 18.97
C ALA A 190 -26.69 -12.42 18.03
N ASP A 191 -27.15 -13.66 18.30
CA ASP A 191 -28.53 -14.09 18.30
C ASP A 191 -29.37 -13.91 17.06
N ASP A 192 -29.56 -15.02 16.37
CA ASP A 192 -30.85 -15.39 15.84
C ASP A 192 -31.31 -16.73 16.46
N GLU A 193 -31.74 -16.71 17.71
CA GLU A 193 -32.68 -17.67 18.27
C GLU A 193 -33.99 -16.96 18.52
N ASP A 194 -34.84 -16.93 17.52
CA ASP A 194 -36.29 -16.87 17.70
C ASP A 194 -36.98 -17.65 16.57
N GLY A 195 -37.11 -18.92 16.81
CA GLY A 195 -38.00 -19.78 16.07
C GLY A 195 -39.02 -20.37 17.02
N VAL A 196 -40.24 -19.95 16.91
CA VAL A 196 -41.44 -20.77 17.18
C VAL A 196 -42.54 -20.39 16.17
#